data_9058f7b54f520fe665af044fb7c75343
#
_entry.id   9058f7b54f520fe665af044fb7c75343
#
_cell.length_a   1.000
_cell.length_b   1.000
_cell.length_c   1.000
_cell.angle_alpha   90.00
_cell.angle_beta   90.00
_cell.angle_gamma   90.00
#
_symmetry.space_group_name_H-M   'P 1'
#
loop_
_entity.id
_entity.type
_entity.pdbx_description
1 polymer ?
#
loop_
_entity_poly.entity_id
_entity_poly.type
_entity_poly.pdbx_seq_one_letter_code
_entity_poly.pdbx_strand_id
1 'polypeptide(L)'
;MFPDNKNFETWSTRELINYVLEYHHPIGRRRGHVLLNQARTTLETAGAQRHIVEKIVEQLEISIPDLDSHFDREEAVLFPYLIELCTAEENKQRIEAFHCGTILNPIHVMMNEHAMEQDRYSFLEKLTDNFTAPAEATEEYRNLLADLKTFVTALREHIRLENDFVFPQATELEAQWA
;
A
#
# COMPACT_ATOMS: atom_id res chain seq x y z
N MET A 1 -15.72 1.95 -2.37
CA MET A 1 -15.56 2.66 -3.65
C MET A 1 -14.68 3.85 -3.33
N PHE A 2 -13.47 3.90 -3.87
CA PHE A 2 -12.60 5.05 -3.63
C PHE A 2 -13.22 6.26 -4.30
N PRO A 3 -13.16 7.47 -3.69
CA PRO A 3 -13.67 8.65 -4.36
C PRO A 3 -12.83 8.89 -5.61
N ASP A 4 -13.45 8.73 -6.77
CA ASP A 4 -12.86 9.15 -8.04
C ASP A 4 -12.55 10.65 -7.97
N ASN A 5 -11.31 11.02 -8.29
CA ASN A 5 -10.88 12.40 -8.50
C ASN A 5 -10.59 13.26 -7.26
N LYS A 6 -9.82 12.76 -6.28
CA LYS A 6 -9.21 13.63 -5.28
C LYS A 6 -7.97 14.32 -5.85
N ASN A 7 -7.95 15.65 -5.81
CA ASN A 7 -6.74 16.42 -6.14
C ASN A 7 -5.82 16.47 -4.93
N PHE A 8 -4.99 15.44 -4.72
CA PHE A 8 -4.06 15.33 -3.59
C PHE A 8 -2.97 16.43 -3.58
N GLU A 9 -2.74 17.10 -4.71
CA GLU A 9 -1.80 18.23 -4.79
C GLU A 9 -2.18 19.41 -3.90
N THR A 10 -3.46 19.51 -3.53
CA THR A 10 -3.98 20.61 -2.69
C THR A 10 -4.07 20.24 -1.21
N TRP A 11 -3.75 19.00 -0.85
CA TRP A 11 -3.87 18.52 0.51
C TRP A 11 -2.59 18.81 1.31
N SER A 12 -2.77 19.24 2.57
CA SER A 12 -1.66 19.34 3.51
C SER A 12 -1.10 17.94 3.84
N THR A 13 0.16 17.90 4.26
CA THR A 13 0.83 16.67 4.72
C THR A 13 -0.02 15.94 5.78
N ARG A 14 -0.60 16.68 6.74
CA ARG A 14 -1.47 16.12 7.78
C ARG A 14 -2.73 15.47 7.21
N GLU A 15 -3.38 16.09 6.23
CA GLU A 15 -4.58 15.52 5.59
C GLU A 15 -4.25 14.24 4.82
N LEU A 16 -3.12 14.22 4.13
CA LEU A 16 -2.62 13.04 3.42
C LEU A 16 -2.33 11.89 4.38
N ILE A 17 -1.59 12.14 5.47
CA ILE A 17 -1.27 11.14 6.50
C ILE A 17 -2.56 10.58 7.12
N ASN A 18 -3.48 11.45 7.53
CA ASN A 18 -4.75 11.00 8.11
C ASN A 18 -5.54 10.14 7.12
N TYR A 19 -5.54 10.49 5.85
CA TYR A 19 -6.21 9.70 4.82
C TYR A 19 -5.58 8.32 4.63
N VAL A 20 -4.26 8.22 4.67
CA VAL A 20 -3.55 6.92 4.64
C VAL A 20 -3.95 6.09 5.86
N LEU A 21 -3.84 6.64 7.06
CA LEU A 21 -4.11 5.96 8.32
C LEU A 21 -5.58 5.52 8.49
N GLU A 22 -6.53 6.38 8.12
CA GLU A 22 -7.96 6.12 8.35
C GLU A 22 -8.61 5.32 7.23
N TYR A 23 -8.04 5.36 6.03
CA TYR A 23 -8.67 4.79 4.85
C TYR A 23 -7.82 3.69 4.18
N HIS A 24 -6.57 3.98 3.80
CA HIS A 24 -5.76 3.02 3.05
C HIS A 24 -5.33 1.83 3.89
N HIS A 25 -4.74 2.06 5.06
CA HIS A 25 -4.23 0.97 5.91
C HIS A 25 -5.32 0.01 6.38
N PRO A 26 -6.44 0.46 7.00
CA PRO A 26 -7.48 -0.47 7.45
C PRO A 26 -8.13 -1.25 6.31
N ILE A 27 -8.31 -0.61 5.15
CA ILE A 27 -8.88 -1.27 3.97
C ILE A 27 -7.87 -2.22 3.35
N GLY A 28 -6.60 -1.82 3.24
CA GLY A 28 -5.51 -2.64 2.73
C GLY A 28 -5.36 -3.94 3.51
N ARG A 29 -5.23 -3.86 4.85
CA ARG A 29 -5.16 -5.02 5.72
C ARG A 29 -6.35 -5.96 5.52
N ARG A 30 -7.56 -5.44 5.68
CA ARG A 30 -8.78 -6.26 5.57
C ARG A 30 -8.93 -6.93 4.23
N ARG A 31 -8.73 -6.18 3.13
CA ARG A 31 -8.87 -6.72 1.77
C ARG A 31 -7.77 -7.71 1.43
N GLY A 32 -6.54 -7.45 1.87
CA GLY A 32 -5.42 -8.37 1.67
C GLY A 32 -5.68 -9.75 2.27
N HIS A 33 -6.10 -9.80 3.54
CA HIS A 33 -6.44 -11.06 4.20
C HIS A 33 -7.64 -11.76 3.56
N VAL A 34 -8.67 -11.03 3.15
CA VAL A 34 -9.84 -11.60 2.43
C VAL A 34 -9.38 -12.19 1.09
N LEU A 35 -8.57 -11.47 0.33
CA LEU A 35 -8.05 -11.90 -0.96
C LEU A 35 -7.17 -13.16 -0.85
N LEU A 36 -6.28 -13.23 0.15
CA LEU A 36 -5.47 -14.41 0.40
C LEU A 36 -6.34 -15.65 0.71
N ASN A 37 -7.36 -15.50 1.56
CA ASN A 37 -8.29 -16.58 1.86
C ASN A 37 -9.08 -17.00 0.61
N GLN A 38 -9.55 -16.05 -0.19
CA GLN A 38 -10.24 -16.33 -1.45
C GLN A 38 -9.33 -17.07 -2.43
N ALA A 39 -8.05 -16.66 -2.57
CA ALA A 39 -7.10 -17.35 -3.44
C ALA A 39 -6.88 -18.81 -3.01
N ARG A 40 -6.75 -19.06 -1.71
CA ARG A 40 -6.64 -20.42 -1.16
C ARG A 40 -7.86 -21.29 -1.45
N THR A 41 -9.07 -20.76 -1.27
CA THR A 41 -10.31 -21.51 -1.56
C THR A 41 -10.49 -21.75 -3.06
N THR A 42 -10.09 -20.79 -3.90
CA THR A 42 -10.15 -20.95 -5.37
C THR A 42 -9.26 -22.07 -5.89
N LEU A 43 -8.17 -22.44 -5.17
CA LEU A 43 -7.34 -23.59 -5.54
C LEU A 43 -8.13 -24.90 -5.70
N GLU A 44 -9.19 -25.08 -4.93
CA GLU A 44 -10.01 -26.31 -4.94
C GLU A 44 -10.81 -26.43 -6.24
N THR A 45 -11.19 -25.31 -6.85
CA THR A 45 -12.08 -25.22 -8.02
C THR A 45 -11.39 -24.68 -9.28
N ALA A 46 -10.09 -24.38 -9.21
CA ALA A 46 -9.35 -23.67 -10.25
C ALA A 46 -9.20 -24.43 -11.59
N GLY A 47 -9.38 -25.74 -11.60
CA GLY A 47 -9.31 -26.55 -12.83
C GLY A 47 -8.02 -26.33 -13.62
N ALA A 48 -8.15 -25.94 -14.88
CA ALA A 48 -7.02 -25.67 -15.77
C ALA A 48 -6.15 -24.48 -15.32
N GLN A 49 -6.69 -23.55 -14.51
CA GLN A 49 -5.98 -22.38 -14.00
C GLN A 49 -5.24 -22.64 -12.68
N ARG A 50 -5.26 -23.87 -12.17
CA ARG A 50 -4.69 -24.22 -10.85
C ARG A 50 -3.27 -23.70 -10.66
N HIS A 51 -2.39 -23.89 -11.64
CA HIS A 51 -1.00 -23.44 -11.56
C HIS A 51 -0.84 -21.92 -11.44
N ILE A 52 -1.78 -21.14 -12.03
CA ILE A 52 -1.81 -19.68 -11.89
C ILE A 52 -2.26 -19.30 -10.48
N VAL A 53 -3.32 -19.95 -9.99
CA VAL A 53 -3.84 -19.70 -8.63
C VAL A 53 -2.80 -20.07 -7.56
N GLU A 54 -2.03 -21.16 -7.75
CA GLU A 54 -0.90 -21.53 -6.89
C GLU A 54 0.13 -20.41 -6.79
N LYS A 55 0.46 -19.77 -7.93
CA LYS A 55 1.38 -18.62 -7.94
C LYS A 55 0.77 -17.38 -7.30
N ILE A 56 -0.52 -17.15 -7.46
CA ILE A 56 -1.22 -16.03 -6.77
C ILE A 56 -1.14 -16.26 -5.25
N VAL A 57 -1.46 -17.46 -4.77
CA VAL A 57 -1.36 -17.80 -3.34
C VAL A 57 0.05 -17.59 -2.81
N GLU A 58 1.06 -18.15 -3.51
CA GLU A 58 2.47 -18.00 -3.14
C GLU A 58 2.88 -16.54 -2.97
N GLN A 59 2.49 -15.66 -3.90
CA GLN A 59 2.83 -14.24 -3.81
C GLN A 59 2.06 -13.51 -2.70
N LEU A 60 0.78 -13.83 -2.51
CA LEU A 60 -0.02 -13.21 -1.45
C LEU A 60 0.41 -13.68 -0.05
N GLU A 61 0.87 -14.92 0.12
CA GLU A 61 1.40 -15.44 1.40
C GLU A 61 2.66 -14.71 1.86
N ILE A 62 3.41 -14.12 0.93
CA ILE A 62 4.56 -13.28 1.24
C ILE A 62 4.11 -11.83 1.40
N SER A 63 3.36 -11.29 0.44
CA SER A 63 2.96 -9.89 0.40
C SER A 63 2.12 -9.45 1.60
N ILE A 64 1.12 -10.24 2.01
CA ILE A 64 0.19 -9.77 3.03
C ILE A 64 0.84 -9.57 4.40
N PRO A 65 1.67 -10.51 4.92
CA PRO A 65 2.45 -10.26 6.15
C PRO A 65 3.47 -9.12 6.01
N ASP A 66 4.10 -8.97 4.83
CA ASP A 66 5.06 -7.89 4.56
C ASP A 66 4.36 -6.53 4.65
N LEU A 67 3.17 -6.39 4.01
CA LEU A 67 2.35 -5.18 4.07
C LEU A 67 1.85 -4.87 5.48
N ASP A 68 1.40 -5.89 6.25
CA ASP A 68 1.00 -5.67 7.64
C ASP A 68 2.15 -5.10 8.47
N SER A 69 3.34 -5.68 8.33
CA SER A 69 4.55 -5.20 9.01
C SER A 69 4.99 -3.82 8.55
N HIS A 70 4.84 -3.51 7.27
CA HIS A 70 5.10 -2.21 6.67
C HIS A 70 4.19 -1.14 7.29
N PHE A 71 2.87 -1.34 7.26
CA PHE A 71 1.90 -0.43 7.88
C PHE A 71 2.13 -0.25 9.38
N ASP A 72 2.48 -1.32 10.12
CA ASP A 72 2.80 -1.23 11.55
C ASP A 72 3.98 -0.30 11.82
N ARG A 73 5.01 -0.32 10.99
CA ARG A 73 6.18 0.57 11.15
C ARG A 73 5.84 2.02 10.83
N GLU A 74 5.02 2.26 9.83
CA GLU A 74 4.56 3.61 9.53
C GLU A 74 3.68 4.18 10.65
N GLU A 75 2.70 3.41 11.09
CA GLU A 75 1.76 3.79 12.15
C GLU A 75 2.46 4.00 13.51
N ALA A 76 3.45 3.18 13.84
CA ALA A 76 4.10 3.22 15.15
C ALA A 76 5.33 4.13 15.21
N VAL A 77 6.00 4.39 14.08
CA VAL A 77 7.30 5.07 14.09
C VAL A 77 7.33 6.29 13.18
N LEU A 78 7.05 6.13 11.89
CA LEU A 78 7.25 7.21 10.92
C LEU A 78 6.16 8.29 11.03
N PHE A 79 4.91 7.91 10.89
CA PHE A 79 3.80 8.88 10.85
C PHE A 79 3.60 9.68 12.14
N PRO A 80 3.80 9.15 13.37
CA PRO A 80 3.76 9.98 14.55
C PRO A 80 4.72 11.16 14.48
N TYR A 81 5.97 10.95 14.05
CA TYR A 81 6.92 12.03 13.90
C TYR A 81 6.56 13.01 12.75
N LEU A 82 6.04 12.49 11.62
CA LEU A 82 5.54 13.37 10.56
C LEU A 82 4.39 14.26 11.03
N ILE A 83 3.52 13.76 11.92
CA ILE A 83 2.45 14.56 12.54
C ILE A 83 3.04 15.61 13.50
N GLU A 84 4.12 15.30 14.22
CA GLU A 84 4.86 16.28 15.04
C GLU A 84 5.45 17.40 14.16
N LEU A 85 6.03 17.07 13.01
CA LEU A 85 6.52 18.07 12.03
C LEU A 85 5.39 18.98 11.53
N CYS A 86 4.22 18.42 11.21
CA CYS A 86 3.04 19.22 10.84
C CYS A 86 2.63 20.18 11.97
N THR A 87 2.69 19.70 13.22
CA THR A 87 2.38 20.52 14.39
C THR A 87 3.43 21.62 14.61
N ALA A 88 4.71 21.32 14.36
CA ALA A 88 5.80 22.28 14.41
C ALA A 88 5.59 23.43 13.41
N GLU A 89 5.20 23.09 12.18
CA GLU A 89 4.85 24.06 11.15
C GLU A 89 3.68 24.98 11.56
N GLU A 90 2.57 24.37 12.05
CA GLU A 90 1.38 25.09 12.49
C GLU A 90 1.69 26.08 13.62
N ASN A 91 2.54 25.68 14.57
CA ASN A 91 2.95 26.49 15.72
C ASN A 91 4.16 27.38 15.45
N LYS A 92 4.82 27.24 14.30
CA LYS A 92 6.09 27.91 13.94
C LYS A 92 7.17 27.70 14.99
N GLN A 93 7.29 26.49 15.49
CA GLN A 93 8.21 26.10 16.56
C GLN A 93 9.01 24.87 16.13
N ARG A 94 10.33 24.93 16.24
CA ARG A 94 11.21 23.79 15.98
C ARG A 94 11.01 22.67 16.99
N ILE A 95 11.18 21.44 16.53
CA ILE A 95 11.15 20.23 17.35
C ILE A 95 12.52 19.54 17.31
N GLU A 96 12.70 18.52 18.16
CA GLU A 96 13.90 17.69 18.14
C GLU A 96 13.96 16.88 16.84
N ALA A 97 15.18 16.66 16.34
CA ALA A 97 15.42 15.81 15.19
C ALA A 97 14.93 14.40 15.45
N PHE A 98 14.55 13.71 14.36
CA PHE A 98 14.11 12.31 14.44
C PHE A 98 15.16 11.45 15.17
N HIS A 99 14.69 10.52 16.01
CA HIS A 99 15.58 9.71 16.88
C HIS A 99 16.67 8.94 16.14
N CYS A 100 16.51 8.67 14.83
CA CYS A 100 17.52 8.10 13.95
C CYS A 100 18.27 9.14 13.12
N GLY A 101 18.20 10.43 13.49
CA GLY A 101 18.87 11.55 12.86
C GLY A 101 18.07 12.24 11.76
N THR A 102 17.48 11.51 10.84
CA THR A 102 16.63 12.05 9.77
C THR A 102 15.58 11.03 9.32
N ILE A 103 14.42 11.53 8.90
CA ILE A 103 13.34 10.69 8.32
C ILE A 103 13.71 10.10 6.96
N LEU A 104 14.74 10.59 6.29
CA LEU A 104 15.17 10.04 5.00
C LEU A 104 15.51 8.55 5.10
N ASN A 105 16.09 8.10 6.23
CA ASN A 105 16.43 6.70 6.41
C ASN A 105 15.20 5.78 6.43
N PRO A 106 14.18 5.97 7.29
CA PRO A 106 12.97 5.16 7.24
C PRO A 106 12.19 5.36 5.94
N ILE A 107 12.12 6.55 5.35
CA ILE A 107 11.47 6.78 4.06
C ILE A 107 12.11 5.92 2.97
N HIS A 108 13.45 5.85 2.89
CA HIS A 108 14.11 4.98 1.92
C HIS A 108 13.76 3.50 2.11
N VAL A 109 13.59 3.04 3.35
CA VAL A 109 13.14 1.67 3.63
C VAL A 109 11.73 1.46 3.09
N MET A 110 10.79 2.37 3.41
CA MET A 110 9.40 2.30 2.92
C MET A 110 9.35 2.29 1.39
N MET A 111 10.07 3.21 0.72
CA MET A 111 10.13 3.27 -0.75
C MET A 111 10.69 1.99 -1.38
N ASN A 112 11.68 1.34 -0.76
CA ASN A 112 12.21 0.07 -1.25
C ASN A 112 11.18 -1.06 -1.13
N GLU A 113 10.44 -1.12 -0.01
CA GLU A 113 9.36 -2.08 0.19
C GLU A 113 8.21 -1.84 -0.81
N HIS A 114 7.86 -0.59 -1.08
CA HIS A 114 6.91 -0.21 -2.14
C HIS A 114 7.34 -0.73 -3.51
N ALA A 115 8.63 -0.58 -3.86
CA ALA A 115 9.16 -1.09 -5.12
C ALA A 115 9.06 -2.62 -5.21
N MET A 116 9.37 -3.33 -4.12
CA MET A 116 9.25 -4.81 -4.06
C MET A 116 7.79 -5.25 -4.27
N GLU A 117 6.83 -4.58 -3.64
CA GLU A 117 5.41 -4.90 -3.81
C GLU A 117 4.92 -4.56 -5.23
N GLN A 118 5.34 -3.43 -5.80
CA GLN A 118 5.03 -3.09 -7.20
C GLN A 118 5.55 -4.15 -8.18
N ASP A 119 6.77 -4.66 -7.98
CA ASP A 119 7.34 -5.72 -8.81
C ASP A 119 6.56 -7.02 -8.67
N ARG A 120 6.19 -7.40 -7.44
CA ARG A 120 5.38 -8.58 -7.13
C ARG A 120 4.03 -8.54 -7.84
N TYR A 121 3.30 -7.44 -7.72
CA TYR A 121 1.99 -7.31 -8.36
C TYR A 121 2.08 -7.09 -9.88
N SER A 122 3.17 -6.52 -10.38
CA SER A 122 3.44 -6.48 -11.82
C SER A 122 3.72 -7.87 -12.40
N PHE A 123 4.35 -8.77 -11.63
CA PHE A 123 4.48 -10.16 -12.00
C PHE A 123 3.10 -10.85 -12.07
N LEU A 124 2.23 -10.68 -11.06
CA LEU A 124 0.89 -11.25 -11.07
C LEU A 124 0.02 -10.70 -12.21
N GLU A 125 0.11 -9.41 -12.51
CA GLU A 125 -0.57 -8.77 -13.62
C GLU A 125 -0.19 -9.41 -14.97
N LYS A 126 1.11 -9.64 -15.21
CA LYS A 126 1.60 -10.33 -16.40
C LYS A 126 1.16 -11.79 -16.44
N LEU A 127 1.26 -12.51 -15.32
CA LEU A 127 0.88 -13.91 -15.21
C LEU A 127 -0.60 -14.16 -15.53
N THR A 128 -1.47 -13.19 -15.21
CA THR A 128 -2.92 -13.27 -15.34
C THR A 128 -3.46 -12.51 -16.57
N ASP A 129 -2.62 -12.18 -17.53
CA ASP A 129 -2.99 -11.37 -18.69
C ASP A 129 -3.81 -10.12 -18.28
N ASN A 130 -3.21 -9.28 -17.45
CA ASN A 130 -3.84 -8.06 -16.90
C ASN A 130 -5.15 -8.35 -16.14
N PHE A 131 -5.12 -9.39 -15.31
CA PHE A 131 -6.27 -9.85 -14.51
C PHE A 131 -7.48 -10.25 -15.37
N THR A 132 -7.22 -10.84 -16.55
CA THR A 132 -8.25 -11.27 -17.50
C THR A 132 -8.47 -12.77 -17.39
N ALA A 133 -9.69 -13.17 -17.07
CA ALA A 133 -10.04 -14.57 -17.00
C ALA A 133 -10.39 -15.12 -18.40
N PRO A 134 -9.93 -16.34 -18.77
CA PRO A 134 -10.36 -17.00 -20.02
C PRO A 134 -11.88 -17.26 -20.01
N ALA A 135 -12.47 -17.45 -21.19
CA ALA A 135 -13.92 -17.61 -21.34
C ALA A 135 -14.47 -18.84 -20.57
N GLU A 136 -13.70 -19.91 -20.52
CA GLU A 136 -14.03 -21.17 -19.83
C GLU A 136 -13.67 -21.20 -18.34
N ALA A 137 -13.14 -20.11 -17.79
CA ALA A 137 -12.77 -20.04 -16.38
C ALA A 137 -13.98 -20.21 -15.45
N THR A 138 -13.73 -20.73 -14.25
CA THR A 138 -14.76 -20.81 -13.21
C THR A 138 -15.14 -19.42 -12.70
N GLU A 139 -16.30 -19.31 -12.09
CA GLU A 139 -16.76 -18.04 -11.50
C GLU A 139 -15.85 -17.59 -10.36
N GLU A 140 -15.39 -18.53 -9.54
CA GLU A 140 -14.47 -18.27 -8.43
C GLU A 140 -13.14 -17.67 -8.94
N TYR A 141 -12.61 -18.20 -10.04
CA TYR A 141 -11.38 -17.64 -10.62
C TYR A 141 -11.60 -16.23 -11.20
N ARG A 142 -12.74 -15.99 -11.87
CA ARG A 142 -13.07 -14.63 -12.34
C ARG A 142 -13.18 -13.63 -11.20
N ASN A 143 -13.85 -14.02 -10.12
CA ASN A 143 -14.00 -13.19 -8.92
C ASN A 143 -12.65 -12.93 -8.26
N LEU A 144 -11.79 -13.94 -8.14
CA LEU A 144 -10.43 -13.79 -7.61
C LEU A 144 -9.63 -12.76 -8.41
N LEU A 145 -9.65 -12.82 -9.74
CA LEU A 145 -8.91 -11.85 -10.56
C LEU A 145 -9.48 -10.43 -10.47
N ALA A 146 -10.80 -10.29 -10.38
CA ALA A 146 -11.44 -8.99 -10.20
C ALA A 146 -11.08 -8.34 -8.86
N ASP A 147 -11.08 -9.14 -7.78
CA ASP A 147 -10.71 -8.69 -6.44
C ASP A 147 -9.21 -8.39 -6.33
N LEU A 148 -8.36 -9.22 -6.96
CA LEU A 148 -6.92 -8.99 -7.06
C LEU A 148 -6.63 -7.67 -7.79
N LYS A 149 -7.27 -7.42 -8.93
CA LYS A 149 -7.17 -6.14 -9.66
C LYS A 149 -7.56 -4.95 -8.80
N THR A 150 -8.66 -5.08 -8.07
CA THR A 150 -9.16 -4.02 -7.17
C THR A 150 -8.17 -3.75 -6.04
N PHE A 151 -7.60 -4.80 -5.45
CA PHE A 151 -6.58 -4.70 -4.40
C PHE A 151 -5.31 -4.01 -4.92
N VAL A 152 -4.79 -4.46 -6.07
CA VAL A 152 -3.57 -3.88 -6.69
C VAL A 152 -3.77 -2.41 -7.05
N THR A 153 -4.94 -2.04 -7.56
CA THR A 153 -5.25 -0.64 -7.89
C THR A 153 -5.23 0.23 -6.63
N ALA A 154 -5.82 -0.25 -5.54
CA ALA A 154 -5.82 0.47 -4.26
C ALA A 154 -4.43 0.57 -3.63
N LEU A 155 -3.63 -0.48 -3.71
CA LEU A 155 -2.26 -0.48 -3.21
C LEU A 155 -1.37 0.49 -4.01
N ARG A 156 -1.51 0.54 -5.33
CA ARG A 156 -0.79 1.50 -6.18
C ARG A 156 -1.16 2.95 -5.87
N GLU A 157 -2.43 3.22 -5.54
CA GLU A 157 -2.86 4.55 -5.10
C GLU A 157 -2.23 4.92 -3.75
N HIS A 158 -2.22 4.00 -2.79
CA HIS A 158 -1.56 4.17 -1.50
C HIS A 158 -0.06 4.49 -1.67
N ILE A 159 0.67 3.65 -2.41
CA ILE A 159 2.11 3.86 -2.68
C ILE A 159 2.36 5.22 -3.35
N ARG A 160 1.52 5.59 -4.32
CA ARG A 160 1.62 6.90 -4.98
C ARG A 160 1.41 8.05 -4.00
N LEU A 161 0.41 7.95 -3.12
CA LEU A 161 0.14 8.98 -2.12
C LEU A 161 1.36 9.25 -1.25
N GLU A 162 2.03 8.21 -0.80
CA GLU A 162 3.19 8.35 0.07
C GLU A 162 4.43 8.81 -0.71
N ASN A 163 4.76 8.14 -1.80
CA ASN A 163 5.96 8.43 -2.57
C ASN A 163 5.94 9.82 -3.23
N ASP A 164 4.78 10.23 -3.77
CA ASP A 164 4.69 11.46 -4.56
C ASP A 164 4.28 12.68 -3.73
N PHE A 165 3.64 12.48 -2.56
CA PHE A 165 3.09 13.59 -1.77
C PHE A 165 3.56 13.57 -0.31
N VAL A 166 3.31 12.51 0.47
CA VAL A 166 3.60 12.49 1.91
C VAL A 166 5.09 12.63 2.17
N PHE A 167 5.91 11.77 1.58
CA PHE A 167 7.34 11.73 1.86
C PHE A 167 8.10 12.98 1.37
N PRO A 168 7.82 13.53 0.17
CA PRO A 168 8.43 14.79 -0.26
C PRO A 168 8.07 15.97 0.66
N GLN A 169 6.78 16.14 0.97
CA GLN A 169 6.33 17.23 1.85
C GLN A 169 6.91 17.08 3.27
N ALA A 170 6.95 15.85 3.81
CA ALA A 170 7.54 15.59 5.13
C ALA A 170 9.04 15.92 5.17
N THR A 171 9.76 15.62 4.10
CA THR A 171 11.21 15.96 3.99
C THR A 171 11.42 17.47 4.00
N GLU A 172 10.55 18.23 3.33
CA GLU A 172 10.59 19.70 3.36
C GLU A 172 10.30 20.26 4.77
N LEU A 173 9.31 19.66 5.47
CA LEU A 173 8.98 20.03 6.85
C LEU A 173 10.14 19.72 7.80
N GLU A 174 10.79 18.57 7.69
CA GLU A 174 11.97 18.24 8.52
C GLU A 174 13.10 19.27 8.32
N ALA A 175 13.42 19.60 7.08
CA ALA A 175 14.48 20.57 6.77
C ALA A 175 14.18 21.96 7.35
N GLN A 176 12.93 22.32 7.53
CA GLN A 176 12.51 23.61 8.03
C GLN A 176 12.34 23.65 9.55
N TRP A 177 11.86 22.58 10.17
CA TRP A 177 11.38 22.58 11.54
C TRP A 177 12.12 21.63 12.51
N ALA A 178 13.05 20.80 12.05
CA ALA A 178 13.85 19.92 12.89
C ALA A 178 15.33 20.36 13.01
#